data_71401149621479ee7223b995aedf3de4
#
_entry.id   71401149621479ee7223b995aedf3de4
#
_cell.length_a   1.000
_cell.length_b   1.000
_cell.length_c   1.000
_cell.angle_alpha   90.00
_cell.angle_beta   90.00
_cell.angle_gamma   90.00
#
_symmetry.space_group_name_H-M   'P 1'
#
loop_
_entity.id
_entity.type
_entity.pdbx_description
1 polymer ?
#
loop_
_entity_poly.entity_id
_entity_poly.type
_entity_poly.pdbx_seq_one_letter_code
_entity_poly.pdbx_strand_id
1 'polypeptide(L)'
;IINHFNCKTALDYGSGVSDLNIEEIEEGITFRDYVGLEKIYQFEPARNIKSKGKFDLVLSFDVLEHIFIADLPWVINDIFSKANKCVLINVACYESAALLPNGENAHITLRHPLWWLGQIECISSLHKDVAWGLFTSQDYNDPKFHGIRRMNENIISEKFQN
;
A
#
# COMPACT_ATOMS: atom_id res chain seq x y z
N ILE A 1 -9.04 0.26 10.86
CA ILE A 1 -9.35 0.31 9.41
C ILE A 1 -10.04 -1.00 9.02
N ILE A 2 -9.41 -2.15 9.18
CA ILE A 2 -9.95 -3.45 8.77
C ILE A 2 -11.31 -3.70 9.43
N ASN A 3 -11.42 -3.53 10.74
CA ASN A 3 -12.67 -3.66 11.49
C ASN A 3 -13.70 -2.59 11.10
N HIS A 4 -13.25 -1.33 10.87
CA HIS A 4 -14.14 -0.23 10.49
C HIS A 4 -14.85 -0.50 9.16
N PHE A 5 -14.12 -1.04 8.18
CA PHE A 5 -14.68 -1.40 6.87
C PHE A 5 -15.17 -2.85 6.79
N ASN A 6 -15.10 -3.61 7.87
CA ASN A 6 -15.45 -5.03 7.89
C ASN A 6 -14.79 -5.80 6.74
N CYS A 7 -13.47 -5.66 6.58
CA CYS A 7 -12.70 -6.35 5.58
C CYS A 7 -12.49 -7.82 5.99
N LYS A 8 -12.69 -8.73 5.05
CA LYS A 8 -12.50 -10.17 5.23
C LYS A 8 -11.33 -10.69 4.41
N THR A 9 -11.17 -10.14 3.22
CA THR A 9 -10.12 -10.54 2.29
C THR A 9 -9.21 -9.36 1.98
N ALA A 10 -7.93 -9.64 1.78
CA ALA A 10 -6.98 -8.65 1.28
C ALA A 10 -6.21 -9.18 0.07
N LEU A 11 -5.70 -8.24 -0.72
CA LEU A 11 -4.67 -8.47 -1.72
C LEU A 11 -3.39 -7.78 -1.26
N ASP A 12 -2.31 -8.51 -1.18
CA ASP A 12 -0.96 -7.99 -1.03
C ASP A 12 -0.38 -7.72 -2.43
N TYR A 13 -0.38 -6.45 -2.82
CA TYR A 13 0.01 -5.98 -4.13
C TYR A 13 1.50 -5.62 -4.15
N GLY A 14 2.28 -6.39 -4.88
CA GLY A 14 3.73 -6.32 -4.86
C GLY A 14 4.31 -7.10 -3.67
N SER A 15 3.79 -8.31 -3.42
CA SER A 15 4.14 -9.12 -2.24
C SER A 15 5.61 -9.53 -2.16
N GLY A 16 6.38 -9.36 -3.26
CA GLY A 16 7.76 -9.79 -3.29
C GLY A 16 7.90 -11.27 -2.96
N VAL A 17 8.70 -11.59 -1.95
CA VAL A 17 8.91 -12.95 -1.42
C VAL A 17 8.05 -13.24 -0.19
N SER A 18 7.40 -12.24 0.38
CA SER A 18 6.60 -12.32 1.61
C SER A 18 5.30 -13.09 1.43
N ASP A 19 4.84 -13.73 2.49
CA ASP A 19 3.48 -14.27 2.59
C ASP A 19 2.87 -13.90 3.95
N LEU A 20 2.09 -12.85 3.96
CA LEU A 20 1.44 -12.30 5.16
C LEU A 20 0.43 -13.25 5.81
N ASN A 21 0.10 -14.39 5.18
CA ASN A 21 -0.73 -15.42 5.83
C ASN A 21 0.05 -16.26 6.83
N ILE A 22 1.38 -16.35 6.66
CA ILE A 22 2.24 -17.23 7.48
C ILE A 22 3.36 -16.47 8.19
N GLU A 23 3.65 -15.22 7.79
CA GLU A 23 4.65 -14.40 8.47
C GLU A 23 4.16 -14.01 9.86
N GLU A 24 4.93 -14.38 10.87
CA GLU A 24 4.66 -14.04 12.26
C GLU A 24 5.15 -12.63 12.58
N ILE A 25 4.29 -11.83 13.19
CA ILE A 25 4.63 -10.51 13.74
C ILE A 25 4.93 -10.58 15.24
N GLU A 26 4.39 -11.59 15.91
CA GLU A 26 4.66 -11.99 17.28
C GLU A 26 4.67 -13.53 17.33
N GLU A 27 5.24 -14.13 18.38
CA GLU A 27 5.34 -15.58 18.54
C GLU A 27 3.96 -16.26 18.40
N GLY A 28 3.79 -17.06 17.36
CA GLY A 28 2.57 -17.79 17.06
C GLY A 28 1.42 -16.96 16.49
N ILE A 29 1.63 -15.66 16.18
CA ILE A 29 0.61 -14.77 15.64
C ILE A 29 1.05 -14.28 14.27
N THR A 30 0.36 -14.72 13.22
CA THR A 30 0.63 -14.24 11.87
C THR A 30 0.05 -12.83 11.67
N PHE A 31 0.59 -12.09 10.68
CA PHE A 31 0.01 -10.78 10.30
C PHE A 31 -1.49 -10.90 10.00
N ARG A 32 -1.90 -11.92 9.23
CA ARG A 32 -3.31 -12.18 8.91
C ARG A 32 -4.17 -12.30 10.16
N ASP A 33 -3.72 -13.10 11.15
CA ASP A 33 -4.49 -13.38 12.36
C ASP A 33 -4.56 -12.13 13.26
N TYR A 34 -3.44 -11.39 13.37
CA TYR A 34 -3.37 -10.15 14.14
C TYR A 34 -4.37 -9.09 13.63
N VAL A 35 -4.46 -8.93 12.32
CA VAL A 35 -5.38 -7.95 11.72
C VAL A 35 -6.81 -8.49 11.54
N GLY A 36 -7.05 -9.78 11.77
CA GLY A 36 -8.37 -10.41 11.73
C GLY A 36 -8.92 -10.64 10.32
N LEU A 37 -8.04 -10.86 9.34
CA LEU A 37 -8.43 -11.21 7.97
C LEU A 37 -8.61 -12.74 7.84
N GLU A 38 -9.57 -13.14 7.00
CA GLU A 38 -9.79 -14.56 6.69
C GLU A 38 -8.71 -15.09 5.73
N LYS A 39 -8.30 -14.24 4.76
CA LYS A 39 -7.29 -14.60 3.77
C LYS A 39 -6.64 -13.38 3.14
N ILE A 40 -5.34 -13.49 2.88
CA ILE A 40 -4.56 -12.54 2.08
C ILE A 40 -4.11 -13.25 0.80
N TYR A 41 -4.46 -12.66 -0.34
CA TYR A 41 -4.02 -13.10 -1.67
C TYR A 41 -2.77 -12.33 -2.05
N GLN A 42 -1.92 -12.93 -2.85
CA GLN A 42 -0.69 -12.31 -3.34
C GLN A 42 -0.84 -11.89 -4.80
N PHE A 43 -0.23 -10.76 -5.14
CA PHE A 43 -0.02 -10.32 -6.52
C PHE A 43 1.41 -9.83 -6.66
N GLU A 44 2.21 -10.56 -7.47
CA GLU A 44 3.62 -10.23 -7.71
C GLU A 44 3.97 -10.55 -9.16
N PRO A 45 3.88 -9.55 -10.07
CA PRO A 45 4.12 -9.76 -11.50
C PRO A 45 5.52 -10.27 -11.82
N ALA A 46 6.55 -9.80 -11.09
CA ALA A 46 7.92 -10.21 -11.32
C ALA A 46 8.15 -11.72 -11.04
N ARG A 47 7.32 -12.31 -10.19
CA ARG A 47 7.32 -13.75 -9.88
C ARG A 47 6.20 -14.52 -10.57
N ASN A 48 5.49 -13.90 -11.49
CA ASN A 48 4.32 -14.46 -12.20
C ASN A 48 3.18 -14.90 -11.27
N ILE A 49 3.08 -14.31 -10.06
CA ILE A 49 1.98 -14.53 -9.13
C ILE A 49 0.84 -13.58 -9.50
N LYS A 50 -0.30 -14.15 -9.85
CA LYS A 50 -1.47 -13.40 -10.33
C LYS A 50 -2.68 -13.69 -9.45
N SER A 51 -3.41 -12.64 -9.14
CA SER A 51 -4.73 -12.73 -8.51
C SER A 51 -5.78 -12.04 -9.36
N LYS A 52 -6.94 -12.65 -9.49
CA LYS A 52 -8.07 -12.13 -10.27
C LYS A 52 -9.20 -11.72 -9.33
N GLY A 53 -9.96 -10.72 -9.75
CA GLY A 53 -11.12 -10.23 -9.00
C GLY A 53 -10.80 -9.03 -8.13
N LYS A 54 -11.73 -8.75 -7.22
CA LYS A 54 -11.61 -7.66 -6.25
C LYS A 54 -11.58 -8.21 -4.83
N PHE A 55 -10.94 -7.47 -3.94
CA PHE A 55 -10.73 -7.81 -2.54
C PHE A 55 -11.27 -6.69 -1.65
N ASP A 56 -11.66 -7.01 -0.43
CA ASP A 56 -12.16 -5.98 0.48
C ASP A 56 -11.10 -4.91 0.75
N LEU A 57 -9.85 -5.34 0.90
CA LEU A 57 -8.69 -4.49 1.15
C LEU A 57 -7.60 -4.78 0.10
N VAL A 58 -6.91 -3.75 -0.36
CA VAL A 58 -5.65 -3.90 -1.09
C VAL A 58 -4.55 -3.24 -0.28
N LEU A 59 -3.50 -3.99 0.01
CA LEU A 59 -2.26 -3.54 0.65
C LEU A 59 -1.21 -3.32 -0.44
N SER A 60 -0.48 -2.22 -0.38
CA SER A 60 0.68 -1.96 -1.23
C SER A 60 1.76 -1.32 -0.38
N PHE A 61 2.68 -2.13 0.11
CA PHE A 61 3.71 -1.71 1.05
C PHE A 61 5.09 -1.80 0.41
N ASP A 62 5.80 -0.68 0.38
CA ASP A 62 7.14 -0.56 -0.19
C ASP A 62 7.21 -1.06 -1.65
N VAL A 63 6.29 -0.57 -2.49
CA VAL A 63 6.15 -0.95 -3.91
C VAL A 63 6.31 0.24 -4.84
N LEU A 64 5.62 1.34 -4.56
CA LEU A 64 5.47 2.44 -5.52
C LEU A 64 6.78 3.18 -5.77
N GLU A 65 7.67 3.27 -4.80
CA GLU A 65 9.01 3.85 -4.94
C GLU A 65 9.93 3.06 -5.87
N HIS A 66 9.60 1.79 -6.14
CA HIS A 66 10.31 0.93 -7.09
C HIS A 66 9.74 1.02 -8.52
N ILE A 67 8.67 1.77 -8.73
CA ILE A 67 8.00 1.90 -10.03
C ILE A 67 8.50 3.17 -10.74
N PHE A 68 8.76 3.09 -12.04
CA PHE A 68 9.09 4.26 -12.85
C PHE A 68 7.95 5.28 -12.81
N ILE A 69 8.30 6.54 -12.71
CA ILE A 69 7.33 7.65 -12.58
C ILE A 69 6.27 7.64 -13.70
N ALA A 70 6.66 7.21 -14.90
CA ALA A 70 5.76 7.13 -16.05
C ALA A 70 4.66 6.06 -15.89
N ASP A 71 4.95 5.01 -15.12
CA ASP A 71 4.03 3.87 -14.93
C ASP A 71 3.16 4.04 -13.68
N LEU A 72 3.54 4.93 -12.76
CA LEU A 72 2.83 5.13 -11.49
C LEU A 72 1.33 5.38 -11.64
N PRO A 73 0.84 6.24 -12.56
CA PRO A 73 -0.60 6.47 -12.69
C PRO A 73 -1.36 5.19 -13.03
N TRP A 74 -0.76 4.34 -13.86
CA TRP A 74 -1.37 3.05 -14.22
C TRP A 74 -1.33 2.07 -13.04
N VAL A 75 -0.21 1.94 -12.34
CA VAL A 75 -0.05 1.03 -11.21
C VAL A 75 -0.98 1.42 -10.06
N ILE A 76 -1.03 2.70 -9.70
CA ILE A 76 -1.93 3.19 -8.65
C ILE A 76 -3.40 2.93 -9.03
N ASN A 77 -3.78 3.20 -10.30
CA ASN A 77 -5.13 2.90 -10.78
C ASN A 77 -5.45 1.40 -10.72
N ASP A 78 -4.48 0.52 -11.06
CA ASP A 78 -4.66 -0.94 -10.96
C ASP A 78 -4.88 -1.37 -9.51
N ILE A 79 -4.10 -0.84 -8.54
CA ILE A 79 -4.29 -1.06 -7.10
C ILE A 79 -5.73 -0.72 -6.69
N PHE A 80 -6.20 0.48 -7.00
CA PHE A 80 -7.57 0.91 -6.66
C PHE A 80 -8.64 0.07 -7.35
N SER A 81 -8.42 -0.34 -8.60
CA SER A 81 -9.36 -1.16 -9.37
C SER A 81 -9.64 -2.52 -8.74
N LYS A 82 -8.68 -3.05 -7.96
CA LYS A 82 -8.76 -4.34 -7.26
C LYS A 82 -9.41 -4.25 -5.88
N ALA A 83 -9.70 -3.07 -5.38
CA ALA A 83 -10.33 -2.87 -4.08
C ALA A 83 -11.85 -2.79 -4.19
N ASN A 84 -12.56 -3.41 -3.21
CA ASN A 84 -13.99 -3.22 -3.01
C ASN A 84 -14.28 -2.12 -1.97
N LYS A 85 -13.46 -2.01 -0.92
CA LYS A 85 -13.74 -1.16 0.25
C LYS A 85 -12.61 -0.17 0.53
N CYS A 86 -11.38 -0.64 0.64
CA CYS A 86 -10.27 0.27 0.94
C CYS A 86 -8.93 -0.20 0.38
N VAL A 87 -8.02 0.76 0.29
CA VAL A 87 -6.62 0.59 -0.11
C VAL A 87 -5.74 1.16 1.00
N LEU A 88 -4.69 0.46 1.39
CA LEU A 88 -3.64 0.95 2.26
C LEU A 88 -2.31 0.91 1.54
N ILE A 89 -1.65 2.05 1.49
CA ILE A 89 -0.39 2.23 0.79
C ILE A 89 0.67 2.70 1.81
N ASN A 90 1.84 2.08 1.77
CA ASN A 90 3.05 2.60 2.40
C ASN A 90 4.09 2.89 1.32
N VAL A 91 4.78 4.03 1.43
CA VAL A 91 5.82 4.45 0.48
C VAL A 91 7.04 4.94 1.24
N ALA A 92 8.21 4.37 0.94
CA ALA A 92 9.48 4.88 1.40
C ALA A 92 9.89 6.12 0.60
N CYS A 93 10.12 7.24 1.31
CA CYS A 93 10.56 8.50 0.73
C CYS A 93 12.05 8.78 1.03
N TYR A 94 12.85 7.74 1.19
CA TYR A 94 14.29 7.76 1.46
C TYR A 94 15.00 6.73 0.56
N GLU A 95 16.31 6.84 0.45
CA GLU A 95 17.12 5.93 -0.37
C GLU A 95 17.12 4.50 0.19
N SER A 96 16.92 3.52 -0.68
CA SER A 96 17.09 2.11 -0.32
C SER A 96 18.55 1.80 0.01
N ALA A 97 18.75 0.85 0.91
CA ALA A 97 20.07 0.25 1.12
C ALA A 97 20.51 -0.65 -0.07
N ALA A 98 19.55 -1.07 -0.92
CA ALA A 98 19.82 -1.91 -2.09
C ALA A 98 20.05 -1.07 -3.34
N LEU A 99 20.94 -1.59 -4.21
CA LEU A 99 21.19 -1.05 -5.55
C LEU A 99 20.67 -2.03 -6.61
N LEU A 100 20.24 -1.47 -7.74
CA LEU A 100 19.93 -2.21 -8.95
C LEU A 100 21.23 -2.71 -9.62
N PRO A 101 21.15 -3.70 -10.52
CA PRO A 101 22.34 -4.22 -11.24
C PRO A 101 23.13 -3.17 -12.03
N ASN A 102 22.50 -2.07 -12.41
CA ASN A 102 23.12 -0.93 -13.10
C ASN A 102 23.76 0.10 -12.14
N GLY A 103 23.71 -0.14 -10.82
CA GLY A 103 24.26 0.73 -9.79
C GLY A 103 23.32 1.86 -9.32
N GLU A 104 22.12 1.98 -9.88
CA GLU A 104 21.12 2.95 -9.41
C GLU A 104 20.46 2.48 -8.10
N ASN A 105 19.96 3.43 -7.31
CA ASN A 105 19.23 3.10 -6.09
C ASN A 105 17.95 2.34 -6.43
N ALA A 106 17.60 1.33 -5.62
CA ALA A 106 16.40 0.52 -5.86
C ALA A 106 15.10 1.32 -5.68
N HIS A 107 15.10 2.38 -4.86
CA HIS A 107 14.02 3.37 -4.82
C HIS A 107 14.18 4.36 -5.98
N ILE A 108 13.77 3.98 -7.17
CA ILE A 108 13.97 4.75 -8.41
C ILE A 108 13.09 5.99 -8.49
N THR A 109 11.99 6.03 -7.73
CA THR A 109 11.07 7.18 -7.66
C THR A 109 11.05 7.78 -6.26
N LEU A 110 12.15 8.43 -5.88
CA LEU A 110 12.22 9.19 -4.64
C LEU A 110 11.48 10.53 -4.78
N ARG A 111 10.45 10.72 -3.97
CA ARG A 111 9.66 11.96 -3.95
C ARG A 111 9.25 12.31 -2.51
N HIS A 112 8.98 13.59 -2.31
CA HIS A 112 8.48 14.11 -1.03
C HIS A 112 7.09 13.50 -0.69
N PRO A 113 6.76 13.21 0.58
CA PRO A 113 5.46 12.67 1.01
C PRO A 113 4.23 13.37 0.41
N LEU A 114 4.23 14.70 0.36
CA LEU A 114 3.12 15.46 -0.23
C LEU A 114 2.94 15.24 -1.73
N TRP A 115 4.00 14.89 -2.45
CA TRP A 115 3.88 14.52 -3.85
C TRP A 115 3.13 13.20 -4.01
N TRP A 116 3.45 12.19 -3.19
CA TRP A 116 2.75 10.92 -3.15
C TRP A 116 1.28 11.10 -2.78
N LEU A 117 1.02 11.90 -1.75
CA LEU A 117 -0.34 12.24 -1.35
C LEU A 117 -1.15 12.80 -2.53
N GLY A 118 -0.59 13.76 -3.28
CA GLY A 118 -1.26 14.35 -4.44
C GLY A 118 -1.51 13.35 -5.57
N GLN A 119 -0.56 12.41 -5.85
CA GLN A 119 -0.74 11.37 -6.86
C GLN A 119 -1.89 10.43 -6.50
N ILE A 120 -1.91 9.95 -5.25
CA ILE A 120 -2.93 9.02 -4.79
C ILE A 120 -4.30 9.72 -4.74
N GLU A 121 -4.37 10.96 -4.25
CA GLU A 121 -5.60 11.74 -4.19
C GLU A 121 -6.19 11.98 -5.60
N CYS A 122 -5.33 12.30 -6.57
CA CYS A 122 -5.75 12.49 -7.95
C CYS A 122 -6.37 11.22 -8.54
N ILE A 123 -5.71 10.06 -8.39
CA ILE A 123 -6.19 8.81 -8.98
C ILE A 123 -7.38 8.24 -8.19
N SER A 124 -7.40 8.38 -6.87
CA SER A 124 -8.53 7.94 -6.05
C SER A 124 -9.86 8.59 -6.44
N SER A 125 -9.82 9.77 -7.07
CA SER A 125 -11.02 10.45 -7.57
C SER A 125 -11.77 9.66 -8.64
N LEU A 126 -11.12 8.71 -9.30
CA LEU A 126 -11.73 7.79 -10.25
C LEU A 126 -12.42 6.60 -9.57
N HIS A 127 -12.17 6.38 -8.26
CA HIS A 127 -12.63 5.25 -7.46
C HIS A 127 -13.40 5.73 -6.22
N LYS A 128 -14.49 6.46 -6.45
CA LYS A 128 -15.23 7.25 -5.44
C LYS A 128 -15.68 6.47 -4.20
N ASP A 129 -15.96 5.18 -4.36
CA ASP A 129 -16.48 4.32 -3.30
C ASP A 129 -15.37 3.62 -2.49
N VAL A 130 -14.12 3.74 -2.93
CA VAL A 130 -12.97 3.12 -2.28
C VAL A 130 -12.32 4.12 -1.31
N ALA A 131 -12.30 3.77 -0.03
CA ALA A 131 -11.51 4.52 0.94
C ALA A 131 -10.03 4.18 0.79
N TRP A 132 -9.14 5.11 1.17
CA TRP A 132 -7.72 4.86 1.10
C TRP A 132 -6.97 5.54 2.23
N GLY A 133 -5.87 4.94 2.62
CA GLY A 133 -4.94 5.49 3.59
C GLY A 133 -3.51 5.42 3.06
N LEU A 134 -2.73 6.44 3.39
CA LEU A 134 -1.34 6.55 3.01
C LEU A 134 -0.45 6.66 4.24
N PHE A 135 0.59 5.85 4.25
CA PHE A 135 1.76 6.00 5.12
C PHE A 135 2.94 6.42 4.26
N THR A 136 3.78 7.31 4.77
CA THR A 136 5.05 7.66 4.14
C THR A 136 6.14 7.72 5.20
N SER A 137 7.33 7.30 4.84
CA SER A 137 8.51 7.37 5.72
C SER A 137 9.60 8.19 5.05
N GLN A 138 10.16 9.18 5.75
CA GLN A 138 11.35 9.92 5.29
C GLN A 138 12.63 9.31 5.82
N ASP A 139 12.50 8.37 6.76
CA ASP A 139 13.55 7.51 7.26
C ASP A 139 12.89 6.21 7.74
N TYR A 140 13.68 5.16 7.91
CA TYR A 140 13.19 3.80 8.21
C TYR A 140 12.33 3.71 9.49
N ASN A 141 12.57 4.59 10.46
CA ASN A 141 11.94 4.52 11.79
C ASN A 141 10.82 5.56 12.01
N ASP A 142 10.50 6.38 11.04
CA ASP A 142 9.52 7.48 11.20
C ASP A 142 8.41 7.46 10.13
N PRO A 143 7.52 6.45 10.15
CA PRO A 143 6.38 6.43 9.26
C PRO A 143 5.33 7.47 9.69
N LYS A 144 4.86 8.27 8.73
CA LYS A 144 3.76 9.22 8.90
C LYS A 144 2.49 8.69 8.25
N PHE A 145 1.42 8.68 9.03
CA PHE A 145 0.10 8.34 8.56
C PHE A 145 -0.65 9.61 8.11
N HIS A 146 -1.15 9.63 6.88
CA HIS A 146 -1.84 10.76 6.28
C HIS A 146 -3.38 10.67 6.34
N GLY A 147 -3.89 9.87 7.28
CA GLY A 147 -5.34 9.71 7.46
C GLY A 147 -5.97 8.69 6.51
N ILE A 148 -7.25 8.41 6.73
CA ILE A 148 -8.09 7.61 5.83
C ILE A 148 -9.09 8.52 5.16
N ARG A 149 -9.11 8.48 3.84
CA ARG A 149 -9.92 9.35 3.01
C ARG A 149 -10.78 8.53 2.04
N ARG A 150 -11.88 9.11 1.67
CA ARG A 150 -12.68 8.76 0.50
C ARG A 150 -12.91 10.05 -0.27
N MET A 151 -13.31 10.00 -1.51
CA MET A 151 -13.51 11.21 -2.29
C MET A 151 -14.29 12.27 -1.52
N ASN A 152 -13.66 13.45 -1.29
CA ASN A 152 -14.20 14.59 -0.56
C ASN A 152 -14.61 14.33 0.90
N GLU A 153 -14.16 13.23 1.50
CA GLU A 153 -14.49 12.84 2.86
C GLU A 153 -13.24 12.40 3.62
N ASN A 154 -12.99 13.00 4.78
CA ASN A 154 -12.00 12.51 5.73
C ASN A 154 -12.68 11.55 6.70
N ILE A 155 -12.42 10.26 6.59
CA ILE A 155 -13.01 9.22 7.44
C ILE A 155 -12.28 9.16 8.78
N ILE A 156 -10.95 9.24 8.74
CA ILE A 156 -10.08 9.35 9.91
C ILE A 156 -9.13 10.50 9.64
N SER A 157 -9.28 11.57 10.40
CA SER A 157 -8.38 12.72 10.30
C SER A 157 -6.98 12.36 10.81
N GLU A 158 -5.98 12.97 10.19
CA GLU A 158 -4.63 12.99 10.72
C GLU A 158 -4.66 13.63 12.11
N LYS A 159 -4.46 12.85 13.15
CA LYS A 159 -4.03 13.42 14.40
C LYS A 159 -2.51 13.43 14.34
N PHE A 160 -1.93 14.55 13.93
CA PHE A 160 -0.54 14.80 14.18
C PHE A 160 -0.37 14.86 15.71
N GLN A 161 0.26 13.84 16.25
CA GLN A 161 0.82 13.98 17.59
C GLN A 161 2.07 14.85 17.42
N ASN A 162 2.00 16.06 17.93
CA ASN A 162 3.15 16.94 18.12
C ASN A 162 4.12 16.30 19.13
#